data_e7d28ab4178ac9cf6a7a854594920726
#
_entry.id   e7d28ab4178ac9cf6a7a854594920726
#
_cell.length_a   1.000
_cell.length_b   1.000
_cell.length_c   1.000
_cell.angle_alpha   90.00
_cell.angle_beta   90.00
_cell.angle_gamma   90.00
#
_symmetry.space_group_name_H-M   'P 1'
#
loop_
_entity.id
_entity.type
_entity.pdbx_description
1 polymer ?
#
loop_
_entity_poly.entity_id
_entity_poly.type
_entity_poly.pdbx_seq_one_letter_code
_entity_poly.pdbx_strand_id
1 'polypeptide(L)'
;MARKLPPIAGMDYVAIPGRNPALSFGVVRRELKGRVFETGEAVLRRLRPVGGVTKPEEAWIPTCYRSDVLLPPNAEDRLSEAKALCAAYEAQAFAGIKDLLIVATLRFPSDARPLHAIWEDVRAFAFEFVRARGVAAILAMHVPALAGKIGGSPHVHMMIPGRTVERYGFGEFLPHLACDAGRDIIESAWNAWAARCQLDDGPRA
;
A
#
# COMPACT_ATOMS: atom_id res chain seq x y z
N MET A 1 18.76 -8.30 25.76
CA MET A 1 17.29 -8.44 25.88
C MET A 1 16.65 -7.83 24.66
N ALA A 2 16.06 -8.62 23.78
CA ALA A 2 15.36 -8.15 22.58
C ALA A 2 14.14 -7.33 23.03
N ARG A 3 14.08 -6.07 22.65
CA ARG A 3 12.94 -5.20 22.92
C ARG A 3 11.74 -5.74 22.13
N LYS A 4 10.81 -6.37 22.83
CA LYS A 4 9.53 -6.80 22.25
C LYS A 4 8.83 -5.53 21.75
N LEU A 5 8.76 -5.35 20.43
CA LEU A 5 7.96 -4.26 19.87
C LEU A 5 6.53 -4.45 20.38
N PRO A 6 5.90 -3.45 20.99
CA PRO A 6 4.55 -3.59 21.49
C PRO A 6 3.62 -3.94 20.32
N PRO A 7 2.58 -4.75 20.57
CA PRO A 7 1.55 -4.98 19.58
C PRO A 7 1.00 -3.61 19.18
N ILE A 8 1.01 -3.35 17.88
CA ILE A 8 0.66 -2.06 17.31
C ILE A 8 -0.86 -1.90 17.45
N ALA A 9 -1.31 -1.48 18.62
CA ALA A 9 -2.67 -1.07 18.88
C ALA A 9 -2.85 0.36 18.35
N GLY A 10 -3.77 0.55 17.43
CA GLY A 10 -4.17 1.86 16.92
C GLY A 10 -4.01 1.98 15.40
N MET A 11 -4.94 2.68 14.80
CA MET A 11 -4.86 3.02 13.37
C MET A 11 -3.82 4.12 13.18
N ASP A 12 -2.96 3.95 12.20
CA ASP A 12 -1.93 4.89 11.79
C ASP A 12 -2.46 5.97 10.83
N TYR A 13 -3.74 5.86 10.45
CA TYR A 13 -4.49 6.86 9.68
C TYR A 13 -5.98 6.77 9.97
N VAL A 14 -6.72 7.80 9.59
CA VAL A 14 -8.18 7.78 9.58
C VAL A 14 -8.64 7.30 8.20
N ALA A 15 -9.34 6.17 8.17
CA ALA A 15 -9.84 5.62 6.91
C ALA A 15 -11.01 6.47 6.39
N ILE A 16 -10.94 6.86 5.12
CA ILE A 16 -11.99 7.54 4.39
C ILE A 16 -12.59 6.51 3.44
N PRO A 17 -13.89 6.14 3.58
CA PRO A 17 -14.52 5.23 2.63
C PRO A 17 -14.60 5.89 1.25
N GLY A 18 -14.37 5.09 0.20
CA GLY A 18 -14.65 5.48 -1.17
C GLY A 18 -16.15 5.58 -1.44
N ARG A 19 -16.54 6.14 -2.57
CA ARG A 19 -17.89 6.01 -3.11
C ARG A 19 -18.13 4.58 -3.59
N ASN A 20 -17.08 3.95 -4.11
CA ASN A 20 -17.05 2.50 -4.32
C ASN A 20 -16.82 1.81 -2.97
N PRO A 21 -17.75 0.98 -2.48
CA PRO A 21 -17.65 0.32 -1.18
C PRO A 21 -16.44 -0.64 -1.07
N ALA A 22 -15.91 -1.08 -2.22
CA ALA A 22 -14.71 -1.91 -2.25
C ALA A 22 -13.43 -1.12 -1.96
N LEU A 23 -13.45 0.22 -2.00
CA LEU A 23 -12.27 1.06 -1.80
C LEU A 23 -12.35 1.82 -0.48
N SER A 24 -11.26 1.85 0.27
CA SER A 24 -11.02 2.83 1.33
C SER A 24 -9.64 3.44 1.18
N PHE A 25 -9.51 4.67 1.66
CA PHE A 25 -8.33 5.51 1.49
C PHE A 25 -7.91 6.10 2.83
N GLY A 26 -6.65 6.41 2.99
CA GLY A 26 -6.14 7.19 4.11
C GLY A 26 -4.71 7.60 3.89
N VAL A 27 -4.28 8.59 4.66
CA VAL A 27 -2.92 9.12 4.64
C VAL A 27 -2.31 8.91 6.01
N VAL A 28 -1.20 8.19 6.06
CA VAL A 28 -0.38 8.07 7.27
C VAL A 28 0.38 9.36 7.45
N ARG A 29 0.16 10.02 8.57
CA ARG A 29 0.82 11.26 8.92
C ARG A 29 1.99 11.02 9.85
N ARG A 30 3.01 11.89 9.76
CA ARG A 30 4.17 11.87 10.67
C ARG A 30 3.73 11.90 12.14
N GLU A 31 2.67 12.63 12.41
CA GLU A 31 2.09 12.69 13.75
C GLU A 31 0.57 12.52 13.68
N LEU A 32 0.04 11.63 14.50
CA LEU A 32 -1.39 11.41 14.66
C LEU A 32 -1.70 11.13 16.15
N LYS A 33 -2.55 11.95 16.76
CA LYS A 33 -2.98 11.82 18.16
C LYS A 33 -1.79 11.72 19.13
N GLY A 34 -0.78 12.57 18.94
CA GLY A 34 0.40 12.65 19.80
C GLY A 34 1.41 11.49 19.62
N ARG A 35 1.21 10.64 18.64
CA ARG A 35 2.15 9.58 18.27
C ARG A 35 2.86 9.93 16.98
N VAL A 36 4.18 9.78 16.98
CA VAL A 36 5.03 9.92 15.79
C VAL A 36 5.15 8.57 15.09
N PHE A 37 5.03 8.59 13.78
CA PHE A 37 5.13 7.43 12.89
C PHE A 37 6.30 7.58 11.91
N GLU A 38 6.84 6.44 11.50
CA GLU A 38 7.78 6.32 10.40
C GLU A 38 7.11 5.54 9.24
N THR A 39 7.54 5.85 8.03
CA THR A 39 7.02 5.17 6.82
C THR A 39 7.21 3.66 6.90
N GLY A 40 8.40 3.22 7.35
CA GLY A 40 8.71 1.80 7.52
C GLY A 40 7.80 1.10 8.53
N GLU A 41 7.45 1.75 9.64
CA GLU A 41 6.52 1.20 10.63
C GLU A 41 5.13 0.97 10.01
N ALA A 42 4.63 1.96 9.27
CA ALA A 42 3.33 1.88 8.62
C ALA A 42 3.26 0.79 7.55
N VAL A 43 4.34 0.61 6.80
CA VAL A 43 4.47 -0.46 5.79
C VAL A 43 4.55 -1.83 6.46
N LEU A 44 5.39 -1.99 7.49
CA LEU A 44 5.55 -3.26 8.21
C LEU A 44 4.24 -3.78 8.80
N ARG A 45 3.38 -2.92 9.31
CA ARG A 45 2.05 -3.30 9.81
C ARG A 45 1.23 -4.07 8.78
N ARG A 46 1.38 -3.73 7.51
CA ARG A 46 0.63 -4.34 6.41
C ARG A 46 1.35 -5.52 5.80
N LEU A 47 2.67 -5.48 5.77
CA LEU A 47 3.46 -6.64 5.35
C LEU A 47 3.39 -7.78 6.38
N ARG A 48 3.21 -7.46 7.68
CA ARG A 48 3.19 -8.44 8.76
C ARG A 48 1.91 -8.38 9.59
N PRO A 49 0.75 -8.77 9.04
CA PRO A 49 -0.52 -8.75 9.75
C PRO A 49 -0.61 -9.81 10.86
N VAL A 50 0.25 -10.83 10.84
CA VAL A 50 0.33 -11.93 11.80
C VAL A 50 1.77 -12.21 12.19
N GLY A 51 1.94 -12.67 13.44
CA GLY A 51 3.24 -13.06 13.99
C GLY A 51 4.03 -11.90 14.58
N GLY A 52 4.74 -12.18 15.69
CA GLY A 52 5.70 -11.26 16.28
C GLY A 52 7.02 -11.28 15.51
N VAL A 53 7.79 -10.21 15.60
CA VAL A 53 9.19 -10.18 15.17
C VAL A 53 10.03 -10.76 16.29
N THR A 54 10.67 -11.90 16.05
CA THR A 54 11.57 -12.55 17.02
C THR A 54 12.99 -12.06 16.87
N LYS A 55 13.40 -11.75 15.63
CA LYS A 55 14.74 -11.26 15.29
C LYS A 55 14.66 -10.03 14.39
N PRO A 56 15.55 -9.04 14.55
CA PRO A 56 15.55 -7.81 13.73
C PRO A 56 15.67 -8.06 12.23
N GLU A 57 16.43 -9.06 11.81
CA GLU A 57 16.61 -9.44 10.41
C GLU A 57 15.34 -10.00 9.77
N GLU A 58 14.45 -10.60 10.57
CA GLU A 58 13.17 -11.16 10.12
C GLU A 58 12.06 -10.10 10.02
N ALA A 59 12.31 -8.88 10.51
CA ALA A 59 11.29 -7.84 10.58
C ALA A 59 10.67 -7.53 9.22
N TRP A 60 11.44 -7.59 8.14
CA TRP A 60 11.00 -7.28 6.79
C TRP A 60 10.56 -8.50 5.96
N ILE A 61 10.58 -9.71 6.52
CA ILE A 61 10.01 -10.89 5.87
C ILE A 61 8.48 -10.79 5.97
N PRO A 62 7.74 -10.67 4.85
CA PRO A 62 6.29 -10.53 4.88
C PRO A 62 5.61 -11.78 5.46
N THR A 63 4.53 -11.58 6.22
CA THR A 63 3.61 -12.64 6.67
C THR A 63 2.21 -12.47 6.06
N CYS A 64 2.01 -11.44 5.22
CA CYS A 64 0.82 -11.30 4.41
C CYS A 64 0.79 -12.38 3.31
N TYR A 65 -0.38 -12.59 2.70
CA TYR A 65 -0.58 -13.64 1.70
C TYR A 65 0.30 -13.46 0.46
N ARG A 66 0.41 -12.23 -0.04
CA ARG A 66 1.33 -11.81 -1.12
C ARG A 66 1.78 -10.37 -0.89
N SER A 67 2.96 -10.04 -1.38
CA SER A 67 3.47 -8.66 -1.43
C SER A 67 4.32 -8.44 -2.67
N ASP A 68 4.39 -7.19 -3.11
CA ASP A 68 5.26 -6.76 -4.22
C ASP A 68 5.64 -5.30 -4.04
N VAL A 69 6.71 -4.86 -4.70
CA VAL A 69 7.11 -3.46 -4.81
C VAL A 69 7.14 -3.09 -6.29
N LEU A 70 6.33 -2.13 -6.67
CA LEU A 70 6.22 -1.63 -8.03
C LEU A 70 6.92 -0.29 -8.13
N LEU A 71 7.79 -0.17 -9.15
CA LEU A 71 8.60 1.01 -9.39
C LEU A 71 8.28 1.62 -10.76
N PRO A 72 8.39 2.96 -10.91
CA PRO A 72 8.36 3.58 -12.23
C PRO A 72 9.65 3.22 -13.00
N PRO A 73 9.63 3.32 -14.36
CA PRO A 73 10.71 2.79 -15.20
C PRO A 73 12.11 3.36 -14.95
N ASN A 74 12.19 4.56 -14.37
CA ASN A 74 13.47 5.25 -14.14
C ASN A 74 14.00 5.08 -12.72
N ALA A 75 13.32 4.31 -11.86
CA ALA A 75 13.75 4.08 -10.49
C ALA A 75 14.99 3.17 -10.43
N GLU A 76 15.80 3.33 -9.38
CA GLU A 76 16.91 2.41 -9.11
C GLU A 76 16.42 1.05 -8.64
N ASP A 77 17.04 -0.03 -9.11
CA ASP A 77 16.67 -1.41 -8.77
C ASP A 77 16.70 -1.69 -7.25
N ARG A 78 17.60 -1.03 -6.51
CA ARG A 78 17.66 -1.18 -5.03
C ARG A 78 16.36 -0.80 -4.33
N LEU A 79 15.53 0.04 -4.93
CA LEU A 79 14.23 0.44 -4.38
C LEU A 79 13.14 -0.63 -4.57
N SER A 80 13.43 -1.74 -5.25
CA SER A 80 12.51 -2.87 -5.40
C SER A 80 12.26 -3.65 -4.10
N GLU A 81 13.06 -3.38 -3.05
CA GLU A 81 12.83 -3.92 -1.73
C GLU A 81 12.11 -2.90 -0.83
N ALA A 82 11.01 -3.31 -0.19
CA ALA A 82 10.21 -2.44 0.66
C ALA A 82 11.03 -1.76 1.78
N LYS A 83 11.99 -2.48 2.37
CA LYS A 83 12.91 -1.93 3.37
C LYS A 83 13.76 -0.80 2.82
N ALA A 84 14.38 -1.04 1.66
CA ALA A 84 15.25 -0.05 1.02
C ALA A 84 14.46 1.17 0.55
N LEU A 85 13.26 0.96 0.00
CA LEU A 85 12.35 2.03 -0.43
C LEU A 85 11.97 2.93 0.76
N CYS A 86 11.53 2.35 1.88
CA CYS A 86 11.17 3.10 3.09
C CYS A 86 12.38 3.84 3.68
N ALA A 87 13.54 3.19 3.76
CA ALA A 87 14.75 3.80 4.28
C ALA A 87 15.22 4.99 3.42
N ALA A 88 15.16 4.84 2.09
CA ALA A 88 15.50 5.93 1.16
C ALA A 88 14.52 7.11 1.28
N TYR A 89 13.21 6.82 1.44
CA TYR A 89 12.20 7.85 1.64
C TYR A 89 12.45 8.65 2.93
N GLU A 90 12.70 7.98 4.05
CA GLU A 90 13.00 8.64 5.33
C GLU A 90 14.31 9.44 5.29
N ALA A 91 15.36 8.89 4.66
CA ALA A 91 16.65 9.58 4.53
C ALA A 91 16.57 10.84 3.66
N GLN A 92 15.64 10.91 2.73
CA GLN A 92 15.42 12.04 1.83
C GLN A 92 14.20 12.90 2.23
N ALA A 93 13.60 12.62 3.40
CA ALA A 93 12.50 13.43 3.93
C ALA A 93 13.02 14.81 4.34
N PHE A 94 12.33 15.86 3.89
CA PHE A 94 12.59 17.21 4.36
C PHE A 94 11.74 17.55 5.59
N ALA A 95 12.18 18.52 6.40
CA ALA A 95 11.60 18.84 7.70
C ALA A 95 10.10 19.24 7.69
N GLY A 96 9.52 19.51 6.53
CA GLY A 96 8.10 19.89 6.40
C GLY A 96 7.16 18.75 5.99
N ILE A 97 7.68 17.54 5.68
CA ILE A 97 6.83 16.42 5.27
C ILE A 97 6.01 15.95 6.47
N LYS A 98 4.70 16.17 6.39
CA LYS A 98 3.72 15.68 7.37
C LYS A 98 3.04 14.39 6.94
N ASP A 99 2.83 14.22 5.64
CA ASP A 99 2.11 13.09 5.05
C ASP A 99 3.13 12.12 4.48
N LEU A 100 3.23 10.95 5.11
CA LEU A 100 4.28 9.96 4.84
C LEU A 100 3.90 8.98 3.73
N LEU A 101 2.69 8.45 3.83
CA LEU A 101 2.28 7.29 3.06
C LEU A 101 0.79 7.36 2.75
N ILE A 102 0.46 7.23 1.49
CA ILE A 102 -0.91 7.07 1.03
C ILE A 102 -1.24 5.58 1.10
N VAL A 103 -2.40 5.24 1.63
CA VAL A 103 -2.87 3.86 1.71
C VAL A 103 -4.24 3.75 1.07
N ALA A 104 -4.30 3.14 -0.10
CA ALA A 104 -5.54 2.70 -0.70
C ALA A 104 -5.75 1.22 -0.39
N THR A 105 -6.96 0.83 0.01
CA THR A 105 -7.30 -0.56 0.30
C THR A 105 -8.46 -0.98 -0.58
N LEU A 106 -8.22 -1.97 -1.43
CA LEU A 106 -9.22 -2.58 -2.30
C LEU A 106 -9.69 -3.89 -1.66
N ARG A 107 -11.00 -4.03 -1.44
CA ARG A 107 -11.66 -5.19 -0.82
C ARG A 107 -12.47 -5.94 -1.84
N PHE A 108 -12.47 -7.26 -1.69
CA PHE A 108 -13.17 -8.17 -2.59
C PHE A 108 -14.08 -9.11 -1.78
N PRO A 109 -15.30 -9.41 -2.26
CA PRO A 109 -16.11 -10.46 -1.65
C PRO A 109 -15.35 -11.78 -1.60
N SER A 110 -15.53 -12.56 -0.51
CA SER A 110 -14.72 -13.77 -0.23
C SER A 110 -14.87 -14.88 -1.27
N ASP A 111 -15.97 -14.89 -1.99
CA ASP A 111 -16.41 -15.91 -2.95
C ASP A 111 -16.42 -15.43 -4.41
N ALA A 112 -16.10 -14.16 -4.63
CA ALA A 112 -16.26 -13.57 -5.95
C ALA A 112 -15.30 -14.11 -7.00
N ARG A 113 -14.03 -14.39 -6.60
CA ARG A 113 -12.96 -14.73 -7.56
C ARG A 113 -11.79 -15.44 -6.87
N PRO A 114 -11.00 -16.25 -7.61
CA PRO A 114 -9.76 -16.82 -7.11
C PRO A 114 -8.77 -15.75 -6.61
N LEU A 115 -8.11 -16.01 -5.49
CA LEU A 115 -7.19 -15.06 -4.86
C LEU A 115 -6.04 -14.60 -5.78
N HIS A 116 -5.53 -15.52 -6.62
CA HIS A 116 -4.48 -15.16 -7.58
C HIS A 116 -4.99 -14.19 -8.65
N ALA A 117 -6.23 -14.35 -9.12
CA ALA A 117 -6.81 -13.44 -10.11
C ALA A 117 -7.05 -12.04 -9.52
N ILE A 118 -7.55 -11.97 -8.28
CA ILE A 118 -7.66 -10.70 -7.54
C ILE A 118 -6.29 -10.02 -7.43
N TRP A 119 -5.26 -10.78 -7.10
CA TRP A 119 -3.90 -10.25 -6.98
C TRP A 119 -3.38 -9.67 -8.27
N GLU A 120 -3.50 -10.41 -9.38
CA GLU A 120 -3.00 -9.96 -10.68
C GLU A 120 -3.73 -8.73 -11.19
N ASP A 121 -5.04 -8.62 -10.95
CA ASP A 121 -5.79 -7.42 -11.32
C ASP A 121 -5.33 -6.19 -10.55
N VAL A 122 -5.21 -6.29 -9.22
CA VAL A 122 -4.75 -5.16 -8.43
C VAL A 122 -3.31 -4.80 -8.76
N ARG A 123 -2.47 -5.80 -9.01
CA ARG A 123 -1.08 -5.60 -9.41
C ARG A 123 -0.97 -4.89 -10.77
N ALA A 124 -1.78 -5.30 -11.76
CA ALA A 124 -1.81 -4.67 -13.07
C ALA A 124 -2.31 -3.22 -12.99
N PHE A 125 -3.39 -2.96 -12.26
CA PHE A 125 -3.86 -1.62 -11.98
C PHE A 125 -2.77 -0.76 -11.33
N ALA A 126 -2.16 -1.26 -10.25
CA ALA A 126 -1.14 -0.52 -9.51
C ALA A 126 0.09 -0.24 -10.37
N PHE A 127 0.48 -1.16 -11.27
CA PHE A 127 1.58 -0.97 -12.20
C PHE A 127 1.30 0.16 -13.20
N GLU A 128 0.09 0.21 -13.78
CA GLU A 128 -0.30 1.34 -14.65
C GLU A 128 -0.31 2.66 -13.88
N PHE A 129 -0.86 2.66 -12.67
CA PHE A 129 -0.93 3.84 -11.80
C PHE A 129 0.47 4.37 -11.44
N VAL A 130 1.37 3.48 -11.05
CA VAL A 130 2.78 3.78 -10.72
C VAL A 130 3.49 4.44 -11.90
N ARG A 131 3.35 3.87 -13.09
CA ARG A 131 3.97 4.41 -14.31
C ARG A 131 3.40 5.75 -14.71
N ALA A 132 2.09 5.90 -14.65
CA ALA A 132 1.41 7.15 -15.04
C ALA A 132 1.72 8.32 -14.11
N ARG A 133 2.05 8.03 -12.84
CA ARG A 133 2.28 9.05 -11.80
C ARG A 133 3.74 9.22 -11.40
N GLY A 134 4.63 8.36 -11.89
CA GLY A 134 6.04 8.38 -11.51
C GLY A 134 6.28 8.09 -10.02
N VAL A 135 5.40 7.32 -9.38
CA VAL A 135 5.50 6.97 -7.95
C VAL A 135 5.96 5.53 -7.76
N ALA A 136 6.33 5.16 -6.53
CA ALA A 136 6.46 3.75 -6.15
C ALA A 136 5.19 3.29 -5.41
N ALA A 137 4.89 1.99 -5.46
CA ALA A 137 3.86 1.39 -4.63
C ALA A 137 4.32 0.09 -4.00
N ILE A 138 4.01 -0.11 -2.73
CA ILE A 138 4.18 -1.38 -2.03
C ILE A 138 2.79 -2.01 -1.92
N LEU A 139 2.65 -3.23 -2.40
CA LEU A 139 1.40 -3.99 -2.32
C LEU A 139 1.49 -5.03 -1.20
N ALA A 140 0.40 -5.18 -0.45
CA ALA A 140 0.26 -6.23 0.55
C ALA A 140 -1.16 -6.81 0.51
N MET A 141 -1.29 -8.09 0.17
CA MET A 141 -2.57 -8.79 0.15
C MET A 141 -2.82 -9.51 1.47
N HIS A 142 -3.95 -9.24 2.07
CA HIS A 142 -4.45 -9.89 3.25
C HIS A 142 -5.61 -10.82 2.92
N VAL A 143 -5.58 -12.01 3.48
CA VAL A 143 -6.65 -13.01 3.41
C VAL A 143 -6.99 -13.43 4.84
N PRO A 144 -7.87 -12.68 5.52
CA PRO A 144 -8.13 -12.89 6.95
C PRO A 144 -8.55 -14.32 7.31
N ALA A 145 -9.29 -14.99 6.43
CA ALA A 145 -9.69 -16.39 6.65
C ALA A 145 -8.51 -17.34 6.78
N LEU A 146 -7.41 -17.14 6.00
CA LEU A 146 -6.19 -17.95 6.09
C LEU A 146 -5.40 -17.67 7.37
N ALA A 147 -5.64 -16.51 8.02
CA ALA A 147 -5.08 -16.17 9.32
C ALA A 147 -6.00 -16.54 10.48
N GLY A 148 -7.01 -17.39 10.26
CA GLY A 148 -7.95 -17.85 11.28
C GLY A 148 -8.95 -16.78 11.76
N LYS A 149 -9.09 -15.67 11.05
CA LYS A 149 -10.04 -14.60 11.39
C LYS A 149 -11.38 -14.85 10.70
N ILE A 150 -12.46 -14.92 11.48
CA ILE A 150 -13.81 -15.05 10.96
C ILE A 150 -14.30 -13.67 10.46
N GLY A 151 -14.87 -13.62 9.26
CA GLY A 151 -15.62 -12.46 8.79
C GLY A 151 -14.83 -11.34 8.12
N GLY A 152 -13.62 -11.58 7.64
CA GLY A 152 -12.85 -10.58 6.88
C GLY A 152 -12.74 -10.92 5.39
N SER A 153 -13.08 -9.98 4.52
CA SER A 153 -12.90 -10.13 3.07
C SER A 153 -11.42 -10.03 2.67
N PRO A 154 -10.98 -10.77 1.64
CA PRO A 154 -9.69 -10.55 1.00
C PRO A 154 -9.53 -9.10 0.58
N HIS A 155 -8.37 -8.52 0.80
CA HIS A 155 -8.09 -7.14 0.42
C HIS A 155 -6.61 -6.91 0.15
N VAL A 156 -6.35 -5.92 -0.69
CA VAL A 156 -5.00 -5.50 -1.03
C VAL A 156 -4.80 -4.06 -0.61
N HIS A 157 -3.76 -3.82 0.17
CA HIS A 157 -3.26 -2.48 0.46
C HIS A 157 -2.28 -2.07 -0.63
N MET A 158 -2.52 -0.92 -1.24
CA MET A 158 -1.58 -0.22 -2.09
C MET A 158 -1.04 0.97 -1.30
N MET A 159 0.24 0.92 -0.97
CA MET A 159 0.94 1.90 -0.13
C MET A 159 1.88 2.70 -1.01
N ILE A 160 1.68 4.01 -1.09
CA ILE A 160 2.41 4.92 -1.98
C ILE A 160 3.10 5.98 -1.13
N PRO A 161 4.45 6.06 -1.12
CA PRO A 161 5.15 7.22 -0.58
C PRO A 161 4.70 8.50 -1.30
N GLY A 162 4.47 9.58 -0.56
CA GLY A 162 3.85 10.81 -1.08
C GLY A 162 4.71 11.63 -2.05
N ARG A 163 5.69 11.02 -2.72
CA ARG A 163 6.63 11.69 -3.64
C ARG A 163 6.80 10.88 -4.92
N THR A 164 7.17 11.55 -6.01
CA THR A 164 7.66 10.88 -7.22
C THR A 164 8.96 10.13 -6.92
N VAL A 165 9.25 9.12 -7.74
CA VAL A 165 10.52 8.40 -7.73
C VAL A 165 11.25 8.69 -9.04
N GLU A 166 12.47 9.14 -8.92
CA GLU A 166 13.36 9.51 -10.01
C GLU A 166 14.59 8.60 -10.02
N ARG A 167 15.47 8.81 -10.98
CA ARG A 167 16.68 7.99 -11.15
C ARG A 167 17.57 7.91 -9.90
N TYR A 168 17.59 8.97 -9.08
CA TYR A 168 18.51 9.07 -7.93
C TYR A 168 17.75 9.16 -6.58
N GLY A 169 16.52 8.72 -6.54
CA GLY A 169 15.71 8.68 -5.31
C GLY A 169 14.37 9.37 -5.46
N PHE A 170 13.94 10.06 -4.40
CA PHE A 170 12.63 10.69 -4.36
C PHE A 170 12.68 12.13 -4.89
N GLY A 171 11.77 12.43 -5.82
CA GLY A 171 11.57 13.74 -6.42
C GLY A 171 10.51 14.59 -5.71
N GLU A 172 9.56 15.14 -6.48
CA GLU A 172 8.56 16.08 -5.99
C GLU A 172 7.55 15.45 -5.03
N PHE A 173 7.11 16.22 -4.05
CA PHE A 173 5.98 15.86 -3.21
C PHE A 173 4.65 16.05 -3.96
N LEU A 174 3.71 15.12 -3.78
CA LEU A 174 2.43 15.10 -4.47
C LEU A 174 1.27 15.45 -3.51
N PRO A 175 1.07 16.74 -3.17
CA PRO A 175 0.10 17.15 -2.15
C PRO A 175 -1.34 16.79 -2.52
N HIS A 176 -1.67 16.80 -3.81
CA HIS A 176 -2.99 16.45 -4.30
C HIS A 176 -3.31 14.95 -4.14
N LEU A 177 -2.29 14.10 -4.08
CA LEU A 177 -2.45 12.67 -3.85
C LEU A 177 -2.33 12.34 -2.35
N ALA A 178 -1.47 13.06 -1.62
CA ALA A 178 -1.23 12.88 -0.19
C ALA A 178 -2.22 13.68 0.70
N CYS A 179 -3.47 13.81 0.26
CA CYS A 179 -4.55 14.44 1.01
C CYS A 179 -5.86 13.69 0.75
N ASP A 180 -6.94 14.10 1.42
CA ASP A 180 -8.25 13.41 1.32
C ASP A 180 -8.81 13.37 -0.11
N ALA A 181 -8.47 14.36 -0.95
CA ALA A 181 -8.83 14.37 -2.37
C ALA A 181 -8.11 13.27 -3.18
N GLY A 182 -6.99 12.74 -2.69
CA GLY A 182 -6.28 11.61 -3.30
C GLY A 182 -7.15 10.35 -3.40
N ARG A 183 -8.16 10.21 -2.51
CA ARG A 183 -9.17 9.17 -2.62
C ARG A 183 -9.86 9.20 -3.98
N ASP A 184 -10.38 10.35 -4.40
CA ASP A 184 -11.14 10.49 -5.64
C ASP A 184 -10.25 10.22 -6.87
N ILE A 185 -8.97 10.55 -6.78
CA ILE A 185 -7.98 10.28 -7.83
C ILE A 185 -7.77 8.77 -8.00
N ILE A 186 -7.53 8.06 -6.91
CA ILE A 186 -7.27 6.60 -6.94
C ILE A 186 -8.55 5.85 -7.30
N GLU A 187 -9.69 6.24 -6.75
CA GLU A 187 -10.98 5.62 -7.02
C GLU A 187 -11.37 5.77 -8.50
N SER A 188 -11.22 6.97 -9.06
CA SER A 188 -11.50 7.21 -10.48
C SER A 188 -10.57 6.39 -11.38
N ALA A 189 -9.28 6.31 -11.03
CA ALA A 189 -8.32 5.50 -11.78
C ALA A 189 -8.66 4.00 -11.71
N TRP A 190 -9.03 3.49 -10.53
CA TRP A 190 -9.47 2.10 -10.35
C TRP A 190 -10.72 1.79 -11.16
N ASN A 191 -11.75 2.63 -11.07
CA ASN A 191 -13.01 2.42 -11.78
C ASN A 191 -12.81 2.45 -13.31
N ALA A 192 -11.99 3.36 -13.82
CA ALA A 192 -11.66 3.42 -15.23
C ALA A 192 -10.88 2.18 -15.71
N TRP A 193 -9.92 1.71 -14.89
CA TRP A 193 -9.16 0.50 -15.19
C TRP A 193 -10.07 -0.74 -15.18
N ALA A 194 -10.89 -0.91 -14.15
CA ALA A 194 -11.80 -2.03 -14.03
C ALA A 194 -12.83 -2.09 -15.17
N ALA A 195 -13.34 -0.92 -15.62
CA ALA A 195 -14.25 -0.85 -16.75
C ALA A 195 -13.58 -1.31 -18.05
N ARG A 196 -12.32 -0.95 -18.30
CA ARG A 196 -11.56 -1.42 -19.47
C ARG A 196 -11.38 -2.94 -19.44
N CYS A 197 -10.98 -3.50 -18.27
CA CYS A 197 -10.78 -4.94 -18.13
C CYS A 197 -12.07 -5.75 -18.26
N GLN A 198 -13.21 -5.20 -17.83
CA GLN A 198 -14.52 -5.85 -17.99
C GLN A 198 -15.01 -5.83 -19.45
N LEU A 199 -14.60 -4.85 -20.24
CA LEU A 199 -14.91 -4.78 -21.66
C LEU A 199 -14.09 -5.81 -22.48
N ASP A 200 -12.90 -6.17 -21.97
CA ASP A 200 -12.06 -7.20 -22.61
C ASP A 200 -12.49 -8.64 -22.23
N ASP A 201 -13.24 -8.83 -21.14
CA ASP A 201 -13.87 -10.10 -20.76
C ASP A 201 -15.20 -10.35 -21.54
N GLY A 202 -15.24 -9.98 -22.81
CA GLY A 202 -16.32 -10.37 -23.71
C GLY A 202 -16.66 -11.87 -23.56
N PRO A 203 -17.89 -12.33 -23.84
CA PRO A 203 -18.32 -13.67 -23.50
C PRO A 203 -17.33 -14.70 -24.07
N ARG A 204 -16.57 -15.33 -23.17
CA ARG A 204 -15.75 -16.49 -23.54
C ARG A 204 -16.72 -17.61 -23.85
N ALA A 205 -16.87 -17.87 -25.19
CA ALA A 205 -17.66 -18.95 -25.74
C ALA A 205 -17.18 -20.31 -25.24
#